data_7c4e286b2d116419e93f2f93ab2a402d
#
_entry.id   7c4e286b2d116419e93f2f93ab2a402d
#
_cell.length_a   1.000
_cell.length_b   1.000
_cell.length_c   1.000
_cell.angle_alpha   90.00
_cell.angle_beta   90.00
_cell.angle_gamma   90.00
#
_symmetry.space_group_name_H-M   'P 1'
#
loop_
_entity.id
_entity.type
_entity.pdbx_description
1 polymer ?
#
loop_
_entity_poly.entity_id
_entity_poly.type
_entity_poly.pdbx_seq_one_letter_code
_entity_poly.pdbx_strand_id
1 'polypeptide(L)'
;MEEQAVNELVSFEEEHKVVRTNTSYYDLKWGKTANPAKSNTWNWAAFFLTSAWFAYRKMYKHFFILTLIEVIWFSLLCFVDIPEWSDAIVFGGASLITGLCANRWYYKHVKNVLAQAEAQPEQRKEAYLQIKGGTHIGIAIGLSILALVITFGVGAGLSLLPTKTNIKDVVRYGDEAITLETYNDHPKWTYIKKEGRHHVVQFTGYDYTEKEHVRIMFNVYLDKQIYEWDKIYINGKKLNKKDAEDYEYWIEDSSAY
;
A
#
# COMPACT_ATOMS: atom_id res chain seq x y z
N MET A 1 48.26 5.37 -8.44
CA MET A 1 47.34 4.25 -8.04
C MET A 1 47.30 4.05 -6.52
N GLU A 2 48.40 4.03 -5.80
CA GLU A 2 48.41 3.92 -4.34
C GLU A 2 47.78 5.14 -3.64
N GLU A 3 48.04 6.34 -4.14
CA GLU A 3 47.50 7.59 -3.60
C GLU A 3 45.98 7.72 -3.79
N GLN A 4 45.43 7.19 -4.88
CA GLN A 4 43.98 7.08 -5.08
C GLN A 4 43.32 6.04 -4.17
N ALA A 5 43.97 4.90 -3.93
CA ALA A 5 43.51 3.87 -3.03
C ALA A 5 43.51 4.31 -1.57
N VAL A 6 44.50 5.13 -1.15
CA VAL A 6 44.58 5.72 0.19
C VAL A 6 43.47 6.77 0.38
N ASN A 7 43.16 7.60 -0.62
CA ASN A 7 42.08 8.57 -0.56
C ASN A 7 40.69 7.92 -0.56
N GLU A 8 40.49 6.80 -1.26
CA GLU A 8 39.25 6.00 -1.19
C GLU A 8 39.05 5.38 0.19
N LEU A 9 40.10 4.82 0.80
CA LEU A 9 40.07 4.24 2.14
C LEU A 9 39.71 5.28 3.23
N VAL A 10 40.29 6.49 3.11
CA VAL A 10 40.01 7.60 4.03
C VAL A 10 38.55 8.09 3.89
N SER A 11 38.00 8.09 2.67
CA SER A 11 36.61 8.45 2.45
C SER A 11 35.63 7.45 3.10
N PHE A 12 35.90 6.15 3.05
CA PHE A 12 35.05 5.13 3.68
C PHE A 12 35.12 5.14 5.21
N GLU A 13 36.26 5.45 5.82
CA GLU A 13 36.38 5.58 7.27
C GLU A 13 35.47 6.69 7.84
N GLU A 14 35.38 7.83 7.18
CA GLU A 14 34.47 8.91 7.58
C GLU A 14 33.00 8.46 7.46
N GLU A 15 32.65 7.78 6.39
CA GLU A 15 31.28 7.25 6.17
C GLU A 15 30.91 6.19 7.20
N HIS A 16 31.86 5.36 7.65
CA HIS A 16 31.67 4.37 8.70
C HIS A 16 31.24 5.00 10.05
N LYS A 17 31.65 6.25 10.36
CA LYS A 17 31.20 6.96 11.55
C LYS A 17 29.68 7.18 11.57
N VAL A 18 29.06 7.27 10.38
CA VAL A 18 27.60 7.43 10.21
C VAL A 18 26.92 6.08 9.97
N VAL A 19 27.47 5.22 9.12
CA VAL A 19 26.86 3.94 8.74
C VAL A 19 26.77 2.96 9.90
N ARG A 20 27.86 2.73 10.62
CA ARG A 20 28.06 1.88 11.82
C ARG A 20 27.74 0.39 11.68
N THR A 21 26.69 0.05 10.94
CA THR A 21 26.24 -1.32 10.78
C THR A 21 26.24 -1.72 9.31
N ASN A 22 26.75 -2.91 9.01
CA ASN A 22 26.90 -3.42 7.63
C ASN A 22 27.78 -2.52 6.75
N THR A 23 28.84 -1.93 7.31
CA THR A 23 29.78 -1.05 6.60
C THR A 23 30.35 -1.71 5.37
N SER A 24 30.84 -2.94 5.47
CA SER A 24 31.39 -3.71 4.36
C SER A 24 30.40 -3.91 3.19
N TYR A 25 29.11 -4.02 3.47
CA TYR A 25 28.07 -4.06 2.43
C TYR A 25 28.04 -2.76 1.63
N TYR A 26 28.08 -1.61 2.32
CA TYR A 26 28.04 -0.30 1.66
C TYR A 26 29.34 0.01 0.93
N ASP A 27 30.50 -0.37 1.48
CA ASP A 27 31.79 -0.25 0.80
C ASP A 27 31.76 -0.99 -0.54
N LEU A 28 31.25 -2.22 -0.55
CA LEU A 28 31.08 -3.00 -1.79
C LEU A 28 30.08 -2.36 -2.76
N LYS A 29 29.00 -1.75 -2.26
CA LYS A 29 27.96 -1.15 -3.13
C LYS A 29 28.40 0.19 -3.68
N TRP A 30 29.05 1.01 -2.86
CA TRP A 30 29.51 2.35 -3.25
C TRP A 30 30.82 2.29 -4.04
N GLY A 31 31.77 1.40 -3.67
CA GLY A 31 33.02 1.20 -4.36
C GLY A 31 32.88 0.63 -5.79
N LYS A 32 31.71 0.05 -6.13
CA LYS A 32 31.44 -0.42 -7.51
C LYS A 32 31.22 0.69 -8.51
N THR A 33 31.09 1.94 -8.07
CA THR A 33 30.74 3.07 -8.94
C THR A 33 31.65 4.27 -8.69
N ALA A 34 32.02 4.97 -9.75
CA ALA A 34 32.80 6.21 -9.64
C ALA A 34 32.01 7.34 -8.94
N ASN A 35 30.69 7.27 -8.89
CA ASN A 35 29.85 8.27 -8.24
C ASN A 35 28.62 7.62 -7.56
N PRO A 36 28.75 7.17 -6.29
CA PRO A 36 27.67 6.56 -5.54
C PRO A 36 26.43 7.46 -5.36
N ALA A 37 26.62 8.78 -5.39
CA ALA A 37 25.51 9.74 -5.31
C ALA A 37 24.61 9.76 -6.54
N LYS A 38 25.09 9.24 -7.69
CA LYS A 38 24.34 9.22 -8.97
C LYS A 38 24.03 7.81 -9.45
N SER A 39 24.73 6.79 -8.95
CA SER A 39 24.62 5.41 -9.41
C SER A 39 23.67 4.60 -8.54
N ASN A 40 22.86 3.77 -9.18
CA ASN A 40 21.95 2.84 -8.50
C ASN A 40 22.62 1.48 -8.32
N THR A 41 22.46 0.89 -7.15
CA THR A 41 22.85 -0.49 -6.86
C THR A 41 21.73 -1.16 -6.08
N TRP A 42 21.48 -2.45 -6.34
CA TRP A 42 20.36 -3.17 -5.74
C TRP A 42 20.52 -3.37 -4.23
N ASN A 43 19.43 -3.13 -3.48
CA ASN A 43 19.33 -3.34 -2.03
C ASN A 43 18.10 -4.19 -1.70
N TRP A 44 18.32 -5.49 -1.41
CA TRP A 44 17.25 -6.42 -1.09
C TRP A 44 16.48 -6.05 0.18
N ALA A 45 17.17 -5.59 1.22
CA ALA A 45 16.52 -5.19 2.47
C ALA A 45 15.57 -4.01 2.25
N ALA A 46 15.99 -3.03 1.44
CA ALA A 46 15.15 -1.88 1.10
C ALA A 46 13.99 -2.27 0.16
N PHE A 47 14.19 -3.24 -0.73
CA PHE A 47 13.13 -3.77 -1.59
C PHE A 47 12.00 -4.40 -0.78
N PHE A 48 12.32 -5.26 0.19
CA PHE A 48 11.30 -5.97 0.98
C PHE A 48 10.72 -5.11 2.12
N LEU A 49 11.51 -4.25 2.75
CA LEU A 49 11.09 -3.49 3.91
C LEU A 49 10.59 -2.07 3.58
N THR A 50 10.82 -1.61 2.34
CA THR A 50 10.36 -0.31 1.81
C THR A 50 10.53 0.85 2.82
N SER A 51 9.42 1.45 3.30
CA SER A 51 9.41 2.56 4.25
C SER A 51 10.11 2.21 5.57
N ALA A 52 9.91 1.01 6.11
CA ALA A 52 10.52 0.57 7.36
C ALA A 52 12.06 0.55 7.31
N TRP A 53 12.66 0.23 6.13
CA TRP A 53 14.10 0.30 5.95
C TRP A 53 14.63 1.74 6.10
N PHE A 54 13.92 2.73 5.59
CA PHE A 54 14.28 4.14 5.76
C PHE A 54 14.18 4.59 7.22
N ALA A 55 13.12 4.19 7.93
CA ALA A 55 12.99 4.46 9.36
C ALA A 55 14.14 3.82 10.17
N TYR A 56 14.50 2.56 9.83
CA TYR A 56 15.63 1.85 10.44
C TYR A 56 16.96 2.59 10.23
N ARG A 57 17.20 3.16 9.04
CA ARG A 57 18.38 3.96 8.69
C ARG A 57 18.29 5.44 9.10
N LYS A 58 17.29 5.81 9.90
CA LYS A 58 17.02 7.18 10.36
C LYS A 58 16.77 8.19 9.21
N MET A 59 16.39 7.70 8.04
CA MET A 59 16.00 8.51 6.88
C MET A 59 14.52 8.89 6.94
N TYR A 60 14.10 9.53 8.02
CA TYR A 60 12.69 9.77 8.34
C TYR A 60 11.93 10.54 7.25
N LYS A 61 12.59 11.44 6.52
CA LYS A 61 11.97 12.14 5.39
C LYS A 61 11.47 11.16 4.33
N HIS A 62 12.27 10.15 3.96
CA HIS A 62 11.88 9.14 2.96
C HIS A 62 10.77 8.23 3.51
N PHE A 63 10.85 7.86 4.79
CA PHE A 63 9.80 7.11 5.46
C PHE A 63 8.45 7.83 5.36
N PHE A 64 8.37 9.10 5.77
CA PHE A 64 7.11 9.85 5.75
C PHE A 64 6.59 10.13 4.34
N ILE A 65 7.48 10.31 3.34
CA ILE A 65 7.05 10.45 1.94
C ILE A 65 6.36 9.18 1.44
N LEU A 66 6.95 7.99 1.69
CA LEU A 66 6.35 6.73 1.29
C LEU A 66 5.03 6.46 2.02
N THR A 67 5.01 6.65 3.34
CA THR A 67 3.77 6.53 4.14
C THR A 67 2.68 7.48 3.63
N LEU A 68 3.03 8.71 3.27
CA LEU A 68 2.06 9.66 2.70
C LEU A 68 1.50 9.17 1.36
N ILE A 69 2.35 8.60 0.50
CA ILE A 69 1.91 8.00 -0.77
C ILE A 69 0.93 6.85 -0.50
N GLU A 70 1.22 5.98 0.47
CA GLU A 70 0.34 4.88 0.89
C GLU A 70 -1.02 5.39 1.39
N VAL A 71 -1.02 6.39 2.29
CA VAL A 71 -2.25 7.00 2.81
C VAL A 71 -3.08 7.65 1.69
N ILE A 72 -2.44 8.38 0.78
CA ILE A 72 -3.13 9.00 -0.38
C ILE A 72 -3.71 7.91 -1.28
N TRP A 73 -2.98 6.82 -1.56
CA TRP A 73 -3.44 5.73 -2.39
C TRP A 73 -4.70 5.08 -1.80
N PHE A 74 -4.65 4.63 -0.54
CA PHE A 74 -5.81 4.03 0.12
C PHE A 74 -6.99 5.00 0.26
N SER A 75 -6.71 6.30 0.47
CA SER A 75 -7.76 7.31 0.46
C SER A 75 -8.44 7.43 -0.90
N LEU A 76 -7.66 7.35 -1.99
CA LEU A 76 -8.19 7.45 -3.35
C LEU A 76 -9.16 6.31 -3.69
N LEU A 77 -8.90 5.09 -3.20
CA LEU A 77 -9.77 3.92 -3.39
C LEU A 77 -11.18 4.14 -2.83
N CYS A 78 -11.35 4.97 -1.81
CA CYS A 78 -12.67 5.31 -1.27
C CYS A 78 -13.53 6.21 -2.20
N PHE A 79 -12.94 6.80 -3.24
CA PHE A 79 -13.62 7.74 -4.13
C PHE A 79 -13.67 7.28 -5.59
N VAL A 80 -12.77 6.39 -5.99
CA VAL A 80 -12.60 5.97 -7.38
C VAL A 80 -12.54 4.45 -7.45
N ASP A 81 -13.32 3.87 -8.36
CA ASP A 81 -13.23 2.45 -8.69
C ASP A 81 -11.94 2.20 -9.47
N ILE A 82 -10.94 1.69 -8.79
CA ILE A 82 -9.64 1.33 -9.37
C ILE A 82 -9.53 -0.20 -9.35
N PRO A 83 -9.11 -0.83 -10.46
CA PRO A 83 -8.93 -2.28 -10.50
C PRO A 83 -7.92 -2.76 -9.44
N GLU A 84 -8.17 -3.88 -8.78
CA GLU A 84 -7.36 -4.43 -7.69
C GLU A 84 -5.90 -4.69 -8.08
N TRP A 85 -5.62 -5.09 -9.34
CA TRP A 85 -4.26 -5.27 -9.84
C TRP A 85 -3.39 -3.99 -9.76
N SER A 86 -4.03 -2.82 -9.63
CA SER A 86 -3.33 -1.53 -9.49
C SER A 86 -2.52 -1.44 -8.19
N ASP A 87 -2.97 -2.11 -7.13
CA ASP A 87 -2.23 -2.21 -5.87
C ASP A 87 -0.86 -2.87 -6.09
N ALA A 88 -0.82 -3.95 -6.86
CA ALA A 88 0.43 -4.62 -7.19
C ALA A 88 1.40 -3.70 -7.97
N ILE A 89 0.90 -2.83 -8.84
CA ILE A 89 1.74 -1.85 -9.55
C ILE A 89 2.25 -0.77 -8.59
N VAL A 90 1.39 -0.21 -7.74
CA VAL A 90 1.78 0.87 -6.83
C VAL A 90 2.79 0.35 -5.79
N PHE A 91 2.47 -0.74 -5.09
CA PHE A 91 3.35 -1.29 -4.05
C PHE A 91 4.56 -2.00 -4.63
N GLY A 92 4.41 -2.77 -5.70
CA GLY A 92 5.52 -3.42 -6.42
C GLY A 92 6.45 -2.38 -7.03
N GLY A 93 5.91 -1.32 -7.63
CA GLY A 93 6.67 -0.20 -8.17
C GLY A 93 7.45 0.55 -7.08
N ALA A 94 6.82 0.83 -5.93
CA ALA A 94 7.48 1.45 -4.78
C ALA A 94 8.63 0.58 -4.26
N SER A 95 8.42 -0.74 -4.13
CA SER A 95 9.45 -1.71 -3.73
C SER A 95 10.62 -1.74 -4.71
N LEU A 96 10.34 -1.79 -6.02
CA LEU A 96 11.36 -1.79 -7.07
C LEU A 96 12.20 -0.50 -7.04
N ILE A 97 11.54 0.67 -6.98
CA ILE A 97 12.23 1.96 -6.91
C ILE A 97 13.08 2.05 -5.64
N THR A 98 12.54 1.59 -4.51
CA THR A 98 13.27 1.57 -3.24
C THR A 98 14.47 0.63 -3.33
N GLY A 99 14.30 -0.60 -3.82
CA GLY A 99 15.38 -1.56 -3.99
C GLY A 99 16.50 -1.05 -4.90
N LEU A 100 16.16 -0.35 -5.97
CA LEU A 100 17.12 0.22 -6.92
C LEU A 100 17.84 1.46 -6.37
N CYS A 101 17.12 2.36 -5.67
CA CYS A 101 17.61 3.69 -5.35
C CYS A 101 18.13 3.84 -3.92
N ALA A 102 17.80 2.92 -3.01
CA ALA A 102 18.06 3.05 -1.58
C ALA A 102 19.53 3.28 -1.25
N ASN A 103 20.46 2.54 -1.88
CA ASN A 103 21.89 2.69 -1.61
C ASN A 103 22.40 4.09 -2.03
N ARG A 104 21.91 4.62 -3.16
CA ARG A 104 22.22 5.98 -3.62
C ARG A 104 21.66 7.04 -2.67
N TRP A 105 20.42 6.90 -2.23
CA TRP A 105 19.78 7.83 -1.30
C TRP A 105 20.44 7.77 0.08
N TYR A 106 20.83 6.57 0.52
CA TYR A 106 21.54 6.42 1.78
C TYR A 106 22.94 7.04 1.74
N TYR A 107 23.69 6.88 0.63
CA TYR A 107 24.96 7.58 0.46
C TYR A 107 24.81 9.10 0.60
N LYS A 108 23.82 9.69 -0.09
CA LYS A 108 23.55 11.12 0.04
C LYS A 108 23.18 11.52 1.47
N HIS A 109 22.41 10.69 2.16
CA HIS A 109 22.05 10.91 3.56
C HIS A 109 23.30 10.89 4.45
N VAL A 110 24.19 9.92 4.28
CA VAL A 110 25.45 9.79 5.03
C VAL A 110 26.32 11.04 4.80
N LYS A 111 26.54 11.46 3.54
CA LYS A 111 27.30 12.67 3.23
C LYS A 111 26.67 13.93 3.83
N ASN A 112 25.36 14.03 3.84
CA ASN A 112 24.65 15.15 4.44
C ASN A 112 24.82 15.17 5.98
N VAL A 113 24.77 14.01 6.63
CA VAL A 113 25.01 13.91 8.09
C VAL A 113 26.45 14.31 8.44
N LEU A 114 27.44 13.86 7.64
CA LEU A 114 28.84 14.26 7.81
C LEU A 114 29.01 15.77 7.64
N ALA A 115 28.48 16.35 6.58
CA ALA A 115 28.56 17.80 6.34
C ALA A 115 27.91 18.62 7.47
N GLN A 116 26.77 18.12 8.01
CA GLN A 116 26.11 18.78 9.14
C GLN A 116 26.89 18.60 10.45
N ALA A 117 27.60 17.48 10.63
CA ALA A 117 28.49 17.27 11.78
C ALA A 117 29.67 18.20 11.73
N GLU A 118 30.29 18.45 10.55
CA GLU A 118 31.37 19.41 10.36
C GLU A 118 30.96 20.86 10.70
N ALA A 119 29.70 21.20 10.53
CA ALA A 119 29.14 22.50 10.88
C ALA A 119 28.89 22.66 12.40
N GLN A 120 29.03 21.57 13.20
CA GLN A 120 28.88 21.64 14.67
C GLN A 120 30.18 22.11 15.35
N PRO A 121 30.10 22.73 16.54
CA PRO A 121 31.26 22.93 17.38
C PRO A 121 31.97 21.61 17.68
N GLU A 122 33.31 21.61 17.76
CA GLU A 122 34.13 20.40 17.87
C GLU A 122 33.63 19.45 18.98
N GLN A 123 33.27 20.01 20.16
CA GLN A 123 32.79 19.24 21.31
C GLN A 123 31.43 18.53 21.03
N ARG A 124 30.69 18.91 19.97
CA ARG A 124 29.36 18.38 19.66
C ARG A 124 29.35 17.47 18.42
N LYS A 125 30.42 17.46 17.62
CA LYS A 125 30.51 16.65 16.40
C LYS A 125 30.21 15.19 16.68
N GLU A 126 30.94 14.58 17.63
CA GLU A 126 30.79 13.16 17.95
C GLU A 126 29.36 12.85 18.46
N ALA A 127 28.82 13.67 19.37
CA ALA A 127 27.46 13.51 19.85
C ALA A 127 26.43 13.63 18.70
N TYR A 128 26.64 14.56 17.77
CA TYR A 128 25.78 14.70 16.59
C TYR A 128 25.81 13.45 15.72
N LEU A 129 27.00 12.92 15.41
CA LEU A 129 27.16 11.69 14.67
C LEU A 129 26.51 10.50 15.38
N GLN A 130 26.58 10.45 16.73
CA GLN A 130 25.96 9.41 17.54
C GLN A 130 24.43 9.44 17.45
N ILE A 131 23.84 10.60 17.44
CA ILE A 131 22.38 10.77 17.37
C ILE A 131 21.87 10.51 15.96
N LYS A 132 22.52 11.05 14.93
CA LYS A 132 22.05 11.04 13.56
C LYS A 132 22.46 9.80 12.76
N GLY A 133 23.62 9.22 13.06
CA GLY A 133 24.13 8.01 12.41
C GLY A 133 23.56 6.71 13.00
N GLY A 134 24.00 5.59 12.39
CA GLY A 134 23.63 4.23 12.76
C GLY A 134 22.20 3.86 12.40
N THR A 135 21.67 2.92 13.15
CA THR A 135 20.33 2.34 12.96
C THR A 135 19.55 2.36 14.27
N HIS A 136 18.21 2.30 14.17
CA HIS A 136 17.38 2.21 15.37
C HIS A 136 16.14 1.35 15.10
N ILE A 137 16.20 0.07 15.51
CA ILE A 137 15.12 -0.89 15.24
C ILE A 137 13.82 -0.54 15.99
N GLY A 138 13.92 -0.09 17.24
CA GLY A 138 12.74 0.28 18.02
C GLY A 138 11.97 1.45 17.42
N ILE A 139 12.67 2.48 16.91
CA ILE A 139 12.02 3.59 16.20
C ILE A 139 11.42 3.10 14.87
N ALA A 140 12.12 2.24 14.12
CA ALA A 140 11.58 1.70 12.89
C ALA A 140 10.27 0.94 13.11
N ILE A 141 10.23 0.05 14.10
CA ILE A 141 9.02 -0.70 14.47
C ILE A 141 7.91 0.27 14.92
N GLY A 142 8.21 1.19 15.84
CA GLY A 142 7.22 2.14 16.36
C GLY A 142 6.61 3.03 15.26
N LEU A 143 7.45 3.57 14.37
CA LEU A 143 6.98 4.37 13.22
C LEU A 143 6.18 3.53 12.22
N SER A 144 6.57 2.28 11.96
CA SER A 144 5.81 1.40 11.06
C SER A 144 4.43 1.06 11.63
N ILE A 145 4.34 0.76 12.93
CA ILE A 145 3.05 0.55 13.60
C ILE A 145 2.20 1.84 13.53
N LEU A 146 2.79 3.00 13.80
CA LEU A 146 2.09 4.28 13.72
C LEU A 146 1.59 4.54 12.29
N ALA A 147 2.40 4.27 11.26
CA ALA A 147 2.00 4.40 9.87
C ALA A 147 0.81 3.50 9.53
N LEU A 148 0.83 2.23 9.96
CA LEU A 148 -0.31 1.32 9.80
C LEU A 148 -1.57 1.85 10.48
N VAL A 149 -1.47 2.29 11.74
CA VAL A 149 -2.62 2.86 12.48
C VAL A 149 -3.20 4.08 11.77
N ILE A 150 -2.35 4.96 11.25
CA ILE A 150 -2.80 6.15 10.49
C ILE A 150 -3.48 5.70 9.19
N THR A 151 -2.86 4.84 8.41
CA THR A 151 -3.38 4.39 7.11
C THR A 151 -4.73 3.70 7.27
N PHE A 152 -4.83 2.72 8.17
CA PHE A 152 -6.10 2.03 8.45
C PHE A 152 -7.15 2.93 9.10
N GLY A 153 -6.73 3.81 10.02
CA GLY A 153 -7.65 4.75 10.68
C GLY A 153 -8.25 5.76 9.70
N VAL A 154 -7.44 6.30 8.79
CA VAL A 154 -7.92 7.18 7.71
C VAL A 154 -8.82 6.41 6.75
N GLY A 155 -8.41 5.21 6.32
CA GLY A 155 -9.23 4.36 5.44
C GLY A 155 -10.59 4.03 6.06
N ALA A 156 -10.62 3.58 7.32
CA ALA A 156 -11.85 3.29 8.05
C ALA A 156 -12.76 4.53 8.21
N GLY A 157 -12.17 5.71 8.48
CA GLY A 157 -12.94 6.95 8.53
C GLY A 157 -13.53 7.34 7.18
N LEU A 158 -12.77 7.19 6.09
CA LEU A 158 -13.21 7.51 4.74
C LEU A 158 -14.23 6.51 4.19
N SER A 159 -14.17 5.23 4.58
CA SER A 159 -15.12 4.20 4.12
C SER A 159 -16.55 4.45 4.60
N LEU A 160 -16.74 5.24 5.65
CA LEU A 160 -18.07 5.67 6.12
C LEU A 160 -18.67 6.81 5.28
N LEU A 161 -17.91 7.44 4.41
CA LEU A 161 -18.45 8.50 3.54
C LEU A 161 -19.35 7.89 2.46
N PRO A 162 -20.49 8.53 2.13
CA PRO A 162 -21.47 8.03 1.17
C PRO A 162 -21.00 8.24 -0.29
N THR A 163 -19.80 7.79 -0.60
CA THR A 163 -19.30 7.75 -1.97
C THR A 163 -19.93 6.58 -2.72
N LYS A 164 -19.99 6.67 -4.05
CA LYS A 164 -20.52 5.57 -4.86
C LYS A 164 -19.70 4.29 -4.72
N THR A 165 -18.40 4.43 -4.52
CA THR A 165 -17.48 3.33 -4.31
C THR A 165 -17.76 2.65 -2.97
N ASN A 166 -17.70 3.38 -1.87
CA ASN A 166 -17.94 2.82 -0.53
C ASN A 166 -19.31 2.13 -0.41
N ILE A 167 -20.36 2.71 -1.06
CA ILE A 167 -21.68 2.10 -1.05
C ILE A 167 -21.70 0.76 -1.80
N LYS A 168 -21.01 0.67 -2.95
CA LYS A 168 -20.88 -0.61 -3.69
C LYS A 168 -20.06 -1.63 -2.91
N ASP A 169 -19.02 -1.17 -2.25
CA ASP A 169 -18.09 -2.02 -1.51
C ASP A 169 -18.77 -2.73 -0.34
N VAL A 170 -19.81 -2.16 0.28
CA VAL A 170 -20.59 -2.86 1.32
C VAL A 170 -21.17 -4.17 0.81
N VAL A 171 -21.58 -4.25 -0.46
CA VAL A 171 -22.08 -5.50 -1.07
C VAL A 171 -20.91 -6.31 -1.64
N ARG A 172 -19.99 -5.66 -2.35
CA ARG A 172 -18.91 -6.31 -3.08
C ARG A 172 -17.93 -7.07 -2.18
N TYR A 173 -17.78 -6.65 -0.92
CA TYR A 173 -16.99 -7.38 0.07
C TYR A 173 -17.83 -8.27 0.99
N GLY A 174 -19.11 -8.49 0.66
CA GLY A 174 -19.92 -9.54 1.27
C GLY A 174 -19.54 -10.92 0.73
N ASP A 175 -19.82 -11.95 1.50
CA ASP A 175 -19.43 -13.34 1.17
C ASP A 175 -20.03 -13.81 -0.17
N GLU A 176 -21.25 -13.38 -0.48
CA GLU A 176 -21.97 -13.78 -1.70
C GLU A 176 -21.40 -13.12 -2.98
N ALA A 177 -20.71 -11.98 -2.84
CA ALA A 177 -20.15 -11.28 -3.99
C ALA A 177 -19.09 -12.11 -4.71
N ILE A 178 -18.28 -12.87 -3.99
CA ILE A 178 -17.26 -13.76 -4.57
C ILE A 178 -17.94 -14.83 -5.43
N THR A 179 -19.04 -15.41 -4.95
CA THR A 179 -19.84 -16.40 -5.68
C THR A 179 -20.44 -15.78 -6.94
N LEU A 180 -21.07 -14.59 -6.80
CA LEU A 180 -21.65 -13.87 -7.94
C LEU A 180 -20.60 -13.53 -9.00
N GLU A 181 -19.41 -13.06 -8.59
CA GLU A 181 -18.32 -12.74 -9.53
C GLU A 181 -17.70 -14.00 -10.15
N THR A 182 -17.69 -15.14 -9.43
CA THR A 182 -17.12 -16.40 -9.91
C THR A 182 -17.99 -17.09 -10.95
N TYR A 183 -19.30 -17.12 -10.72
CA TYR A 183 -20.24 -17.82 -11.63
C TYR A 183 -20.74 -16.96 -12.81
N ASN A 184 -20.37 -15.67 -12.85
CA ASN A 184 -20.82 -14.76 -13.89
C ASN A 184 -19.67 -14.17 -14.71
N ASP A 185 -19.79 -14.20 -16.02
CA ASP A 185 -18.94 -13.46 -16.95
C ASP A 185 -19.28 -11.96 -16.89
N HIS A 186 -18.23 -11.13 -17.03
CA HIS A 186 -18.35 -9.67 -17.03
C HIS A 186 -19.11 -9.10 -15.83
N PRO A 187 -18.81 -9.52 -14.59
CA PRO A 187 -19.48 -9.03 -13.39
C PRO A 187 -19.32 -7.51 -13.26
N LYS A 188 -20.43 -6.83 -13.00
CA LYS A 188 -20.43 -5.37 -12.88
C LYS A 188 -21.31 -4.90 -11.75
N TRP A 189 -20.73 -4.13 -10.83
CA TRP A 189 -21.41 -3.44 -9.74
C TRP A 189 -21.67 -1.98 -10.12
N THR A 190 -22.90 -1.51 -9.92
CA THR A 190 -23.32 -0.16 -10.31
C THR A 190 -24.14 0.48 -9.19
N TYR A 191 -23.69 1.64 -8.71
CA TYR A 191 -24.53 2.47 -7.86
C TYR A 191 -25.67 3.08 -8.69
N ILE A 192 -26.93 2.90 -8.28
CA ILE A 192 -28.10 3.39 -9.00
C ILE A 192 -28.58 4.72 -8.41
N LYS A 193 -29.00 4.73 -7.13
CA LYS A 193 -29.60 5.90 -6.49
C LYS A 193 -29.65 5.76 -4.97
N LYS A 194 -30.04 6.84 -4.30
CA LYS A 194 -30.46 6.83 -2.90
C LYS A 194 -31.96 6.79 -2.81
N GLU A 195 -32.53 5.93 -1.98
CA GLU A 195 -33.95 5.83 -1.65
C GLU A 195 -34.15 5.92 -0.14
N GLY A 196 -34.64 7.05 0.36
CA GLY A 196 -34.87 7.22 1.78
C GLY A 196 -33.62 7.02 2.63
N ARG A 197 -33.59 5.93 3.42
CA ARG A 197 -32.48 5.58 4.33
C ARG A 197 -31.45 4.60 3.73
N HIS A 198 -31.71 4.03 2.55
CA HIS A 198 -30.79 3.10 1.89
C HIS A 198 -30.33 3.60 0.53
N HIS A 199 -29.31 3.00 0.02
CA HIS A 199 -28.79 3.18 -1.33
C HIS A 199 -29.07 1.93 -2.15
N VAL A 200 -29.33 2.10 -3.43
CA VAL A 200 -29.58 0.97 -4.34
C VAL A 200 -28.33 0.70 -5.14
N VAL A 201 -27.83 -0.52 -5.05
CA VAL A 201 -26.71 -1.05 -5.83
C VAL A 201 -27.22 -2.18 -6.72
N GLN A 202 -26.72 -2.23 -7.94
CA GLN A 202 -27.08 -3.25 -8.92
C GLN A 202 -25.84 -4.10 -9.26
N PHE A 203 -26.02 -5.41 -9.22
CA PHE A 203 -25.10 -6.37 -9.86
C PHE A 203 -25.67 -6.75 -11.23
N THR A 204 -24.79 -6.93 -12.22
CA THR A 204 -25.12 -7.55 -13.50
C THR A 204 -24.00 -8.48 -13.92
N GLY A 205 -24.37 -9.62 -14.52
CA GLY A 205 -23.43 -10.60 -15.05
C GLY A 205 -24.12 -11.54 -16.03
N TYR A 206 -23.35 -12.44 -16.62
CA TYR A 206 -23.85 -13.54 -17.43
C TYR A 206 -23.41 -14.85 -16.80
N ASP A 207 -24.37 -15.60 -16.26
CA ASP A 207 -24.12 -16.94 -15.73
C ASP A 207 -23.81 -17.87 -16.91
N TYR A 208 -22.57 -18.34 -16.97
CA TYR A 208 -22.12 -19.21 -18.06
C TYR A 208 -22.58 -20.67 -17.88
N THR A 209 -22.97 -21.07 -16.68
CA THR A 209 -23.47 -22.42 -16.37
C THR A 209 -24.91 -22.58 -16.85
N GLU A 210 -25.78 -21.67 -16.42
CA GLU A 210 -27.21 -21.66 -16.81
C GLU A 210 -27.47 -20.89 -18.11
N LYS A 211 -26.45 -20.17 -18.65
CA LYS A 211 -26.51 -19.34 -19.85
C LYS A 211 -27.56 -18.23 -19.79
N GLU A 212 -27.57 -17.55 -18.65
CA GLU A 212 -28.57 -16.54 -18.32
C GLU A 212 -27.96 -15.19 -17.98
N HIS A 213 -28.65 -14.11 -18.35
CA HIS A 213 -28.32 -12.76 -17.90
C HIS A 213 -28.89 -12.54 -16.50
N VAL A 214 -28.02 -12.31 -15.53
CA VAL A 214 -28.37 -12.07 -14.13
C VAL A 214 -28.32 -10.57 -13.84
N ARG A 215 -29.34 -10.06 -13.15
CA ARG A 215 -29.37 -8.70 -12.60
C ARG A 215 -30.01 -8.73 -11.23
N ILE A 216 -29.26 -8.27 -10.24
CA ILE A 216 -29.68 -8.25 -8.83
C ILE A 216 -29.64 -6.82 -8.31
N MET A 217 -30.64 -6.45 -7.55
CA MET A 217 -30.71 -5.16 -6.85
C MET A 217 -30.53 -5.40 -5.36
N PHE A 218 -29.68 -4.58 -4.73
CA PHE A 218 -29.41 -4.62 -3.30
C PHE A 218 -29.78 -3.29 -2.66
N ASN A 219 -30.40 -3.34 -1.48
CA ASN A 219 -30.62 -2.19 -0.61
C ASN A 219 -29.45 -2.10 0.39
N VAL A 220 -28.65 -1.06 0.31
CA VAL A 220 -27.44 -0.88 1.11
C VAL A 220 -27.66 0.17 2.19
N TYR A 221 -27.40 -0.19 3.43
CA TYR A 221 -27.45 0.67 4.62
C TYR A 221 -26.03 0.98 5.07
N LEU A 222 -25.45 2.04 4.52
CA LEU A 222 -24.04 2.39 4.73
C LEU A 222 -23.69 2.65 6.21
N ASP A 223 -24.59 3.25 6.96
CA ASP A 223 -24.44 3.54 8.39
C ASP A 223 -24.31 2.28 9.27
N LYS A 224 -24.85 1.16 8.78
CA LYS A 224 -24.79 -0.14 9.45
C LYS A 224 -23.79 -1.11 8.81
N GLN A 225 -23.23 -0.76 7.65
CA GLN A 225 -22.38 -1.63 6.83
C GLN A 225 -23.04 -2.98 6.50
N ILE A 226 -24.35 -2.93 6.16
CA ILE A 226 -25.15 -4.10 5.78
C ILE A 226 -25.88 -3.86 4.46
N TYR A 227 -26.28 -4.93 3.82
CA TYR A 227 -27.15 -4.91 2.65
C TYR A 227 -28.25 -5.96 2.77
N GLU A 228 -29.29 -5.78 1.95
CA GLU A 228 -30.41 -6.72 1.81
C GLU A 228 -30.67 -6.93 0.32
N TRP A 229 -31.01 -8.14 -0.05
CA TRP A 229 -31.49 -8.44 -1.40
C TRP A 229 -32.85 -7.79 -1.63
N ASP A 230 -33.04 -7.15 -2.79
CA ASP A 230 -34.33 -6.49 -3.11
C ASP A 230 -35.04 -7.18 -4.28
N LYS A 231 -34.37 -7.27 -5.43
CA LYS A 231 -34.98 -7.83 -6.66
C LYS A 231 -33.95 -8.61 -7.47
N ILE A 232 -34.35 -9.79 -7.94
CA ILE A 232 -33.55 -10.61 -8.86
C ILE A 232 -34.27 -10.71 -10.19
N TYR A 233 -33.54 -10.53 -11.26
CA TYR A 233 -34.00 -10.66 -12.63
C TYR A 233 -33.13 -11.64 -13.39
N ILE A 234 -33.75 -12.64 -14.03
CA ILE A 234 -33.10 -13.58 -14.92
C ILE A 234 -33.62 -13.35 -16.33
N ASN A 235 -32.72 -13.12 -17.29
CA ASN A 235 -33.07 -12.78 -18.69
C ASN A 235 -34.08 -11.61 -18.77
N GLY A 236 -33.96 -10.63 -17.88
CA GLY A 236 -34.83 -9.44 -17.81
C GLY A 236 -36.18 -9.68 -17.15
N LYS A 237 -36.55 -10.91 -16.79
CA LYS A 237 -37.79 -11.23 -16.09
C LYS A 237 -37.54 -11.24 -14.57
N LYS A 238 -38.34 -10.48 -13.82
CA LYS A 238 -38.28 -10.48 -12.35
C LYS A 238 -38.73 -11.83 -11.80
N LEU A 239 -37.94 -12.41 -10.89
CA LEU A 239 -38.30 -13.61 -10.16
C LEU A 239 -39.46 -13.33 -9.19
N ASN A 240 -40.33 -14.31 -8.99
CA ASN A 240 -41.29 -14.29 -7.90
C ASN A 240 -40.58 -14.50 -6.56
N LYS A 241 -41.28 -14.32 -5.46
CA LYS A 241 -40.68 -14.34 -4.10
C LYS A 241 -39.99 -15.66 -3.80
N LYS A 242 -40.62 -16.81 -4.13
CA LYS A 242 -40.06 -18.14 -3.88
C LYS A 242 -38.80 -18.38 -4.69
N ASP A 243 -38.84 -18.14 -6.00
CA ASP A 243 -37.70 -18.36 -6.87
C ASP A 243 -36.52 -17.43 -6.50
N ALA A 244 -36.81 -16.22 -5.98
CA ALA A 244 -35.79 -15.31 -5.51
C ALA A 244 -35.13 -15.80 -4.21
N GLU A 245 -35.93 -16.31 -3.25
CA GLU A 245 -35.44 -16.91 -2.01
C GLU A 245 -34.60 -18.18 -2.29
N ASP A 246 -35.02 -19.01 -3.24
CA ASP A 246 -34.29 -20.21 -3.66
C ASP A 246 -32.94 -19.84 -4.32
N TYR A 247 -32.92 -18.77 -5.13
CA TYR A 247 -31.68 -18.25 -5.76
C TYR A 247 -30.71 -17.64 -4.74
N GLU A 248 -31.19 -16.83 -3.81
CA GLU A 248 -30.43 -16.24 -2.71
C GLU A 248 -29.80 -17.35 -1.88
N TYR A 249 -30.58 -18.33 -1.44
CA TYR A 249 -30.08 -19.47 -0.67
C TYR A 249 -28.99 -20.25 -1.42
N TRP A 250 -29.14 -20.45 -2.74
CA TRP A 250 -28.13 -21.15 -3.53
C TRP A 250 -26.81 -20.36 -3.57
N ILE A 251 -26.86 -19.03 -3.70
CA ILE A 251 -25.65 -18.19 -3.67
C ILE A 251 -24.99 -18.26 -2.28
N GLU A 252 -25.78 -18.15 -1.20
CA GLU A 252 -25.28 -18.22 0.19
C GLU A 252 -24.64 -19.59 0.49
N ASP A 253 -25.31 -20.69 0.12
CA ASP A 253 -24.76 -22.04 0.32
C ASP A 253 -23.47 -22.28 -0.48
N SER A 254 -23.41 -21.74 -1.70
CA SER A 254 -22.21 -21.82 -2.54
C SER A 254 -21.05 -20.93 -2.05
N SER A 255 -21.32 -19.90 -1.26
CA SER A 255 -20.31 -19.03 -0.67
C SER A 255 -19.69 -19.61 0.62
N ALA A 256 -20.29 -20.63 1.20
CA ALA A 256 -19.83 -21.25 2.44
C ALA A 256 -18.68 -22.28 2.24
N TYR A 257 -18.31 -22.58 0.99
CA TYR A 257 -17.25 -23.54 0.61
C TYR A 257 -16.14 -22.84 -0.19
#